data_ffb01da0db231eb784acdf7cce1ed9fd
#
_entry.id   ffb01da0db231eb784acdf7cce1ed9fd
#
_cell.length_a   1.000
_cell.length_b   1.000
_cell.length_c   1.000
_cell.angle_alpha   90.00
_cell.angle_beta   90.00
_cell.angle_gamma   90.00
#
_symmetry.space_group_name_H-M   'P 1'
#
loop_
_entity.id
_entity.type
_entity.pdbx_description
1 polymer ?
#
loop_
_entity_poly.entity_id
_entity_poly.type
_entity_poly.pdbx_seq_one_letter_code
_entity_poly.pdbx_strand_id
1 'polypeptide(L)'
;LNSEGDRVNSFYADYDNNKGYAYDKDFVTLDKGRYYIKVCGNKNGPYHFVMSVKPEAGGIESVTRMKTKASVRLEKSDEATGYILQYSTSDKFGKKSTKSKTIKGTTVKLKGLNKNKQYYLRVKRYKKCNGKTYYSDYGNVYTVWP
;
A
#
# COMPACT_ATOMS: atom_id res chain seq x y z
N LEU A 1 -14.07 -15.36 -11.53
CA LEU A 1 -13.74 -16.35 -12.57
C LEU A 1 -12.74 -15.74 -13.54
N ASN A 2 -11.84 -16.52 -14.11
CA ASN A 2 -11.00 -16.09 -15.21
C ASN A 2 -11.80 -16.06 -16.55
N SER A 3 -11.14 -15.77 -17.67
CA SER A 3 -11.79 -15.72 -19.00
C SER A 3 -12.30 -17.09 -19.49
N GLU A 4 -11.82 -18.18 -18.90
CA GLU A 4 -12.20 -19.58 -19.21
C GLU A 4 -13.33 -20.08 -18.30
N GLY A 5 -13.74 -19.26 -17.32
CA GLY A 5 -14.79 -19.60 -16.36
C GLY A 5 -14.33 -20.31 -15.10
N ASP A 6 -13.00 -20.50 -14.93
CA ASP A 6 -12.46 -21.14 -13.74
C ASP A 6 -12.53 -20.22 -12.53
N ARG A 7 -12.68 -20.82 -11.35
CA ARG A 7 -12.67 -20.10 -10.10
C ARG A 7 -11.26 -19.64 -9.75
N VAL A 8 -11.04 -18.34 -9.71
CA VAL A 8 -9.77 -17.74 -9.25
C VAL A 8 -9.78 -17.56 -7.74
N ASN A 9 -10.91 -17.09 -7.20
CA ASN A 9 -11.10 -16.95 -5.76
C ASN A 9 -12.60 -16.99 -5.42
N SER A 10 -12.92 -17.22 -4.15
CA SER A 10 -14.29 -17.12 -3.63
C SER A 10 -14.29 -16.41 -2.29
N PHE A 11 -15.27 -15.56 -2.11
CA PHE A 11 -15.53 -14.80 -0.90
C PHE A 11 -16.86 -15.26 -0.33
N TYR A 12 -16.95 -15.37 0.99
CA TYR A 12 -18.15 -15.78 1.69
C TYR A 12 -18.51 -14.70 2.68
N ALA A 13 -19.63 -14.05 2.47
CA ALA A 13 -20.14 -13.03 3.36
C ALA A 13 -21.09 -13.67 4.37
N ASP A 14 -20.72 -13.64 5.66
CA ASP A 14 -21.58 -14.05 6.75
C ASP A 14 -22.47 -12.88 7.19
N TYR A 15 -23.69 -13.21 7.64
CA TYR A 15 -24.63 -12.21 8.08
C TYR A 15 -24.21 -11.60 9.41
N ASP A 16 -23.98 -10.30 9.43
CA ASP A 16 -23.66 -9.52 10.63
C ASP A 16 -24.95 -8.95 11.23
N ASN A 17 -25.39 -9.52 12.35
CA ASN A 17 -26.61 -9.09 13.05
C ASN A 17 -26.57 -7.63 13.51
N ASN A 18 -25.37 -7.07 13.80
CA ASN A 18 -25.23 -5.69 14.23
C ASN A 18 -25.36 -4.70 13.06
N LYS A 19 -25.04 -5.14 11.85
CA LYS A 19 -25.11 -4.32 10.65
C LYS A 19 -26.40 -4.54 9.84
N GLY A 20 -27.12 -5.63 10.08
CA GLY A 20 -28.33 -5.99 9.36
C GLY A 20 -28.09 -6.45 7.91
N TYR A 21 -26.87 -6.81 7.53
CA TYR A 21 -26.51 -7.33 6.21
C TYR A 21 -25.31 -8.27 6.28
N ALA A 22 -25.15 -9.12 5.29
CA ALA A 22 -23.95 -9.91 5.11
C ALA A 22 -22.83 -9.04 4.54
N TYR A 23 -21.65 -9.15 5.09
CA TYR A 23 -20.49 -8.36 4.73
C TYR A 23 -19.23 -9.22 4.68
N ASP A 24 -18.48 -9.06 3.63
CA ASP A 24 -17.13 -9.59 3.53
C ASP A 24 -16.20 -8.56 2.89
N LYS A 25 -14.95 -8.60 3.29
CA LYS A 25 -13.89 -7.77 2.71
C LYS A 25 -12.65 -8.61 2.55
N ASP A 26 -12.35 -8.96 1.34
CA ASP A 26 -11.18 -9.76 1.05
C ASP A 26 -10.31 -9.12 -0.06
N PHE A 27 -9.10 -9.62 -0.19
CA PHE A 27 -8.13 -9.16 -1.17
C PHE A 27 -7.66 -10.35 -2.01
N VAL A 28 -7.63 -10.16 -3.31
CA VAL A 28 -7.11 -11.13 -4.24
C VAL A 28 -6.07 -10.47 -5.15
N THR A 29 -4.96 -11.16 -5.36
CA THR A 29 -3.98 -10.77 -6.38
C THR A 29 -4.38 -11.43 -7.69
N LEU A 30 -4.57 -10.61 -8.73
CA LEU A 30 -4.94 -11.06 -10.05
C LEU A 30 -3.86 -10.62 -11.04
N ASP A 31 -3.46 -11.51 -11.91
CA ASP A 31 -2.61 -11.19 -13.06
C ASP A 31 -3.36 -10.29 -14.07
N LYS A 32 -2.63 -9.75 -15.02
CA LYS A 32 -3.28 -8.98 -16.10
C LYS A 32 -4.20 -9.89 -16.91
N GLY A 33 -5.50 -9.58 -16.91
CA GLY A 33 -6.49 -10.41 -17.62
C GLY A 33 -7.88 -9.81 -17.55
N ARG A 34 -8.84 -10.55 -18.11
CA ARG A 34 -10.27 -10.27 -17.97
C ARG A 34 -10.84 -11.25 -16.95
N TYR A 35 -11.57 -10.75 -15.99
CA TYR A 35 -12.17 -11.53 -14.92
C TYR A 35 -13.66 -11.26 -14.81
N TYR A 36 -14.41 -12.25 -14.39
CA TYR A 36 -15.84 -12.19 -14.18
C TYR A 36 -16.16 -12.44 -12.73
N ILE A 37 -17.13 -11.72 -12.21
CA ILE A 37 -17.63 -11.90 -10.86
C ILE A 37 -18.97 -12.61 -10.95
N LYS A 38 -19.08 -13.76 -10.28
CA LYS A 38 -20.32 -14.49 -10.11
C LYS A 38 -20.78 -14.34 -8.67
N VAL A 39 -21.94 -13.72 -8.47
CA VAL A 39 -22.59 -13.62 -7.17
C VAL A 39 -23.61 -14.74 -7.05
N CYS A 40 -23.54 -15.53 -5.98
CA CYS A 40 -24.47 -16.61 -5.68
C CYS A 40 -24.99 -16.40 -4.26
N GLY A 41 -26.28 -16.57 -4.05
CA GLY A 41 -26.92 -16.46 -2.75
C GLY A 41 -28.19 -17.29 -2.66
N ASN A 42 -28.62 -17.56 -1.42
CA ASN A 42 -29.80 -18.38 -1.14
C ASN A 42 -31.10 -17.54 -1.08
N LYS A 43 -30.95 -16.21 -1.10
CA LYS A 43 -32.10 -15.28 -1.02
C LYS A 43 -31.97 -14.19 -2.06
N ASN A 44 -33.09 -13.76 -2.59
CA ASN A 44 -33.16 -12.60 -3.45
C ASN A 44 -33.02 -11.33 -2.60
N GLY A 45 -32.15 -10.42 -3.01
CA GLY A 45 -31.94 -9.16 -2.33
C GLY A 45 -30.93 -8.28 -3.07
N PRO A 46 -30.88 -7.00 -2.76
CA PRO A 46 -29.89 -6.12 -3.32
C PRO A 46 -28.50 -6.44 -2.73
N TYR A 47 -27.46 -6.41 -3.57
CA TYR A 47 -26.08 -6.40 -3.12
C TYR A 47 -25.37 -5.15 -3.57
N HIS A 48 -24.48 -4.69 -2.71
CA HIS A 48 -23.57 -3.61 -3.00
C HIS A 48 -22.17 -4.18 -3.16
N PHE A 49 -21.59 -3.95 -4.33
CA PHE A 49 -20.26 -4.45 -4.67
C PHE A 49 -19.31 -3.28 -4.94
N VAL A 50 -18.20 -3.23 -4.20
CA VAL A 50 -17.15 -2.23 -4.39
C VAL A 50 -15.84 -2.92 -4.68
N MET A 51 -15.25 -2.61 -5.82
CA MET A 51 -13.92 -3.09 -6.19
C MET A 51 -12.93 -1.91 -6.24
N SER A 52 -11.78 -2.08 -5.63
CA SER A 52 -10.71 -1.08 -5.67
C SER A 52 -9.36 -1.75 -5.94
N VAL A 53 -8.49 -1.04 -6.66
CA VAL A 53 -7.11 -1.45 -6.88
C VAL A 53 -6.25 -0.84 -5.79
N LYS A 54 -5.70 -1.66 -4.90
CA LYS A 54 -4.80 -1.21 -3.84
C LYS A 54 -3.44 -1.88 -4.03
N PRO A 55 -2.34 -1.14 -4.24
CA PRO A 55 -1.01 -1.73 -4.27
C PRO A 55 -0.66 -2.31 -2.90
N GLU A 56 0.20 -3.32 -2.87
CA GLU A 56 0.78 -3.82 -1.63
C GLU A 56 1.60 -2.74 -0.91
N ALA A 57 1.75 -2.88 0.41
CA ALA A 57 2.56 -1.96 1.21
C ALA A 57 4.01 -1.93 0.72
N GLY A 58 4.62 -0.75 0.75
CA GLY A 58 6.01 -0.58 0.35
C GLY A 58 6.97 -0.96 1.48
N GLY A 59 8.12 -1.52 1.12
CA GLY A 59 9.21 -1.83 2.06
C GLY A 59 10.46 -0.99 1.82
N ILE A 60 11.30 -0.86 2.86
CA ILE A 60 12.64 -0.27 2.80
C ILE A 60 13.64 -1.41 2.89
N GLU A 61 14.40 -1.61 1.83
CA GLU A 61 15.43 -2.65 1.74
C GLU A 61 16.65 -2.31 2.57
N SER A 62 17.13 -1.07 2.46
CA SER A 62 18.30 -0.62 3.21
C SER A 62 18.38 0.90 3.34
N VAL A 63 19.09 1.35 4.38
CA VAL A 63 19.42 2.76 4.57
C VAL A 63 20.89 2.89 4.94
N THR A 64 21.65 3.63 4.16
CA THR A 64 23.02 4.01 4.46
C THR A 64 23.06 5.46 4.91
N ARG A 65 23.42 5.71 6.16
CA ARG A 65 23.51 7.06 6.72
C ARG A 65 24.93 7.58 6.68
N MET A 66 25.07 8.87 6.37
CA MET A 66 26.34 9.62 6.38
C MET A 66 26.07 11.00 6.97
N LYS A 67 26.42 11.19 8.25
CA LYS A 67 26.24 12.47 8.98
C LYS A 67 24.89 13.16 8.68
N THR A 68 24.86 14.11 7.75
CA THR A 68 23.66 14.90 7.38
C THR A 68 22.92 14.38 6.16
N LYS A 69 23.29 13.22 5.63
CA LYS A 69 22.69 12.61 4.43
C LYS A 69 22.31 11.16 4.70
N ALA A 70 21.40 10.63 3.93
CA ALA A 70 21.14 9.19 3.89
C ALA A 70 20.78 8.76 2.47
N SER A 71 21.23 7.57 2.09
CA SER A 71 20.75 6.87 0.89
C SER A 71 19.77 5.81 1.32
N VAL A 72 18.56 5.86 0.80
CA VAL A 72 17.49 4.90 1.10
C VAL A 72 17.21 4.08 -0.13
N ARG A 73 17.24 2.76 -0.01
CA ARG A 73 16.85 1.82 -1.03
C ARG A 73 15.51 1.20 -0.68
N LEU A 74 14.57 1.24 -1.61
CA LEU A 74 13.21 0.75 -1.46
C LEU A 74 13.08 -0.61 -2.16
N GLU A 75 12.25 -1.46 -1.63
CA GLU A 75 11.86 -2.70 -2.29
C GLU A 75 11.19 -2.40 -3.63
N LYS A 76 11.71 -3.01 -4.70
CA LYS A 76 11.14 -2.88 -6.03
C LYS A 76 9.76 -3.53 -6.10
N SER A 77 8.85 -2.88 -6.83
CA SER A 77 7.56 -3.47 -7.21
C SER A 77 7.29 -3.12 -8.66
N ASP A 78 7.03 -4.13 -9.47
CA ASP A 78 6.71 -3.97 -10.88
C ASP A 78 5.28 -3.44 -11.09
N GLU A 79 4.43 -3.54 -10.08
CA GLU A 79 3.06 -3.04 -10.10
C GLU A 79 2.94 -1.57 -9.71
N ALA A 80 3.91 -1.02 -8.98
CA ALA A 80 3.86 0.36 -8.52
C ALA A 80 4.27 1.34 -9.61
N THR A 81 3.54 2.46 -9.73
CA THR A 81 3.98 3.61 -10.53
C THR A 81 5.08 4.38 -9.81
N GLY A 82 5.15 4.29 -8.50
CA GLY A 82 6.17 4.92 -7.67
C GLY A 82 5.87 4.82 -6.18
N TYR A 83 6.61 5.60 -5.42
CA TYR A 83 6.67 5.50 -3.97
C TYR A 83 6.53 6.87 -3.31
N ILE A 84 6.00 6.89 -2.09
CA ILE A 84 6.02 8.04 -1.20
C ILE A 84 6.78 7.64 0.06
N LEU A 85 7.99 8.15 0.19
CA LEU A 85 8.82 8.01 1.38
C LEU A 85 8.50 9.13 2.36
N GLN A 86 8.16 8.79 3.59
CA GLN A 86 8.12 9.70 4.73
C GLN A 86 9.31 9.46 5.64
N TYR A 87 9.86 10.55 6.17
CA TYR A 87 10.90 10.51 7.19
C TYR A 87 10.63 11.57 8.26
N SER A 88 10.81 11.19 9.51
CA SER A 88 10.43 12.00 10.68
C SER A 88 11.42 11.79 11.82
N THR A 89 11.50 12.77 12.71
CA THR A 89 12.21 12.63 14.01
C THR A 89 11.30 12.07 15.10
N SER A 90 10.06 11.71 14.77
CA SER A 90 9.10 11.05 15.65
C SER A 90 8.52 9.84 14.97
N ASP A 91 8.39 8.74 15.69
CA ASP A 91 7.75 7.49 15.28
C ASP A 91 6.25 7.64 14.97
N LYS A 92 5.62 8.67 15.55
CA LYS A 92 4.20 9.01 15.32
C LYS A 92 3.94 9.75 14.02
N PHE A 93 4.97 10.13 13.28
CA PHE A 93 4.87 10.85 12.00
C PHE A 93 3.94 12.07 12.04
N GLY A 94 4.02 12.86 13.10
CA GLY A 94 3.24 14.09 13.25
C GLY A 94 3.57 15.13 12.16
N LYS A 95 2.58 15.93 11.77
CA LYS A 95 2.69 16.90 10.65
C LYS A 95 3.92 17.83 10.75
N LYS A 96 4.28 18.27 11.96
CA LYS A 96 5.41 19.20 12.18
C LYS A 96 6.79 18.54 12.07
N SER A 97 6.88 17.22 12.31
CA SER A 97 8.15 16.48 12.33
C SER A 97 8.40 15.66 11.06
N THR A 98 7.42 15.53 10.18
CA THR A 98 7.45 14.63 9.02
C THR A 98 7.66 15.38 7.72
N LYS A 99 8.60 14.87 6.93
CA LYS A 99 8.83 15.27 5.54
C LYS A 99 8.51 14.11 4.62
N SER A 100 8.03 14.44 3.41
CA SER A 100 7.66 13.44 2.39
C SER A 100 8.40 13.69 1.09
N LYS A 101 8.74 12.60 0.38
CA LYS A 101 9.26 12.63 -0.99
C LYS A 101 8.52 11.65 -1.87
N THR A 102 8.09 12.10 -3.04
CA THR A 102 7.57 11.24 -4.11
C THR A 102 8.71 10.80 -5.02
N ILE A 103 8.77 9.50 -5.30
CA ILE A 103 9.89 8.85 -5.99
C ILE A 103 9.33 7.93 -7.06
N LYS A 104 9.92 7.94 -8.25
CA LYS A 104 9.58 6.97 -9.33
C LYS A 104 10.50 5.75 -9.34
N GLY A 105 11.74 5.91 -8.91
CA GLY A 105 12.71 4.81 -8.79
C GLY A 105 12.76 4.22 -7.38
N THR A 106 13.69 3.31 -7.14
CA THR A 106 13.85 2.61 -5.86
C THR A 106 14.93 3.19 -4.96
N THR A 107 15.69 4.19 -5.42
CA THR A 107 16.76 4.79 -4.60
C THR A 107 16.51 6.28 -4.43
N VAL A 108 16.65 6.76 -3.20
CA VAL A 108 16.48 8.18 -2.88
C VAL A 108 17.57 8.66 -1.92
N LYS A 109 18.08 9.85 -2.19
CA LYS A 109 19.04 10.54 -1.31
C LYS A 109 18.29 11.56 -0.46
N LEU A 110 18.40 11.44 0.86
CA LEU A 110 17.98 12.43 1.83
C LEU A 110 19.16 13.35 2.16
N LYS A 111 18.91 14.64 2.29
CA LYS A 111 19.92 15.66 2.63
C LYS A 111 19.37 16.53 3.78
N GLY A 112 20.28 17.20 4.51
CA GLY A 112 19.90 18.12 5.58
C GLY A 112 19.32 17.41 6.80
N LEU A 113 19.73 16.17 7.05
CA LEU A 113 19.40 15.47 8.29
C LEU A 113 20.22 16.05 9.46
N ASN A 114 19.61 16.12 10.63
CA ASN A 114 20.36 16.49 11.84
C ASN A 114 21.22 15.31 12.28
N LYS A 115 22.53 15.53 12.39
CA LYS A 115 23.52 14.49 12.72
C LYS A 115 23.31 13.85 14.10
N ASN A 116 22.65 14.54 15.00
CA ASN A 116 22.43 14.13 16.39
C ASN A 116 20.99 13.61 16.64
N LYS A 117 20.17 13.43 15.59
CA LYS A 117 18.80 12.95 15.74
C LYS A 117 18.59 11.61 15.04
N GLN A 118 17.86 10.75 15.69
CA GLN A 118 17.28 9.55 15.12
C GLN A 118 16.18 9.93 14.15
N TYR A 119 16.02 9.13 13.09
CA TYR A 119 14.95 9.26 12.11
C TYR A 119 14.18 7.97 11.95
N TYR A 120 12.90 8.10 11.78
CA TYR A 120 11.96 7.04 11.42
C TYR A 120 11.55 7.24 9.97
N LEU A 121 11.62 6.17 9.21
CA LEU A 121 11.27 6.16 7.78
C LEU A 121 10.16 5.14 7.54
N ARG A 122 9.22 5.49 6.69
CA ARG A 122 8.23 4.55 6.15
C ARG A 122 7.90 4.89 4.71
N VAL A 123 7.47 3.89 3.96
CA VAL A 123 7.18 4.06 2.55
C VAL A 123 5.81 3.47 2.23
N LYS A 124 5.10 4.08 1.31
CA LYS A 124 3.94 3.50 0.64
C LYS A 124 4.11 3.55 -0.86
N ARG A 125 3.52 2.60 -1.54
CA ARG A 125 3.45 2.54 -3.00
C ARG A 125 2.24 3.33 -3.50
N TYR A 126 2.32 3.80 -4.73
CA TYR A 126 1.14 4.27 -5.44
C TYR A 126 1.10 3.71 -6.85
N LYS A 127 -0.11 3.49 -7.35
CA LYS A 127 -0.39 3.04 -8.71
C LYS A 127 -1.33 4.02 -9.39
N LYS A 128 -0.98 4.44 -10.59
CA LYS A 128 -1.86 5.24 -11.46
C LYS A 128 -2.57 4.31 -12.43
N CYS A 129 -3.89 4.34 -12.43
CA CYS A 129 -4.71 3.52 -13.31
C CYS A 129 -5.95 4.32 -13.71
N ASN A 130 -6.25 4.40 -15.01
CA ASN A 130 -7.43 5.07 -15.56
C ASN A 130 -7.63 6.50 -15.01
N GLY A 131 -6.57 7.30 -14.98
CA GLY A 131 -6.60 8.69 -14.50
C GLY A 131 -6.67 8.86 -12.98
N LYS A 132 -6.83 7.79 -12.22
CA LYS A 132 -6.87 7.80 -10.76
C LYS A 132 -5.54 7.33 -10.15
N THR A 133 -5.27 7.77 -8.93
CA THR A 133 -4.10 7.32 -8.16
C THR A 133 -4.58 6.56 -6.93
N TYR A 134 -4.10 5.35 -6.80
CA TYR A 134 -4.38 4.46 -5.69
C TYR A 134 -3.13 4.33 -4.82
N TYR A 135 -3.31 4.27 -3.51
CA TYR A 135 -2.21 4.22 -2.55
C TYR A 135 -2.30 2.96 -1.70
N SER A 136 -1.16 2.37 -1.42
CA SER A 136 -1.05 1.34 -0.39
C SER A 136 -1.14 1.95 1.01
N ASP A 137 -1.24 1.10 2.03
CA ASP A 137 -0.86 1.48 3.37
C ASP A 137 0.65 1.74 3.44
N TYR A 138 1.11 2.39 4.52
CA TYR A 138 2.53 2.46 4.81
C TYR A 138 3.01 1.09 5.29
N GLY A 139 4.17 0.68 4.79
CA GLY A 139 4.87 -0.50 5.32
C GLY A 139 5.52 -0.24 6.68
N ASN A 140 6.32 -1.20 7.11
CA ASN A 140 7.01 -1.16 8.38
C ASN A 140 7.90 0.09 8.53
N VAL A 141 8.00 0.56 9.77
CA VAL A 141 8.86 1.70 10.10
C VAL A 141 10.31 1.23 10.20
N TYR A 142 11.17 1.88 9.46
CA TYR A 142 12.61 1.69 9.51
C TYR A 142 13.27 2.76 10.38
N THR A 143 14.04 2.36 11.37
CA THR A 143 14.72 3.28 12.29
C THR A 143 16.16 3.52 11.84
N VAL A 144 16.57 4.78 11.80
CA VAL A 144 17.92 5.22 11.39
C VAL A 144 18.56 6.02 12.51
N TRP A 145 19.58 5.46 13.07
CA TRP A 145 20.36 6.08 14.16
C TRP A 145 21.33 7.14 13.62
N PRO A 146 21.79 8.08 14.47
CA PRO A 146 22.82 9.06 14.15
C PRO A 146 24.12 8.47 13.65
#